data_de8b734d18120bffc239b4267ab4f4ad
#
_entry.id   de8b734d18120bffc239b4267ab4f4ad
#
_cell.length_a   1.000
_cell.length_b   1.000
_cell.length_c   1.000
_cell.angle_alpha   90.00
_cell.angle_beta   90.00
_cell.angle_gamma   90.00
#
_symmetry.space_group_name_H-M   'P 1'
#
loop_
_entity.id
_entity.type
_entity.pdbx_description
1 polymer ?
#
loop_
_entity_poly.entity_id
_entity_poly.type
_entity_poly.pdbx_seq_one_letter_code
_entity_poly.pdbx_strand_id
1 'polypeptide(L)'
;MSQPFSHLLPKAPSGCPYLLLAPMEGVGDRAFRKALASIGGFDEAVTEFISVPANAHVASLAKVYESKELSPIPLAAQIMGADPLLMASMAKELEKKGAPRIDINCGCPSNTVTGRGAGSSLLKDPSYLYEVAKAVVGAVSIPVTIKMRSGYEDTSLFQENILAAQESGVSFITLHPRTKIDGYTPPARWDLIQDAKKLLTIPLVGNGDITSVETAIALLTKTNCDALMIGRGAVMNPFLFHQIRSYFTKKSFTPAWPQLELCLKTFLREMPMQLSEKGRIGKLKQFMSFLFRSNPVLLEKRQEMLKIDAKEPAVFLDHLLLILKDYYFS
;
A
#
# COMPACT_ATOMS: atom_id res chain seq x y z
N MET A 1 -0.18 25.16 16.69
CA MET A 1 -0.22 24.14 17.76
C MET A 1 0.51 22.92 17.22
N SER A 2 1.64 22.53 17.83
CA SER A 2 2.37 21.30 17.47
C SER A 2 1.48 20.11 17.82
N GLN A 3 1.19 19.23 16.86
CA GLN A 3 0.42 18.02 17.13
C GLN A 3 1.19 17.15 18.13
N PRO A 4 0.55 16.70 19.23
CA PRO A 4 1.22 16.01 20.33
C PRO A 4 1.83 14.65 19.96
N PHE A 5 1.60 14.14 18.73
CA PHE A 5 2.02 12.81 18.26
C PHE A 5 2.95 12.83 17.05
N SER A 6 3.62 13.95 16.77
CA SER A 6 4.56 14.08 15.64
C SER A 6 5.75 13.10 15.70
N HIS A 7 5.93 12.39 16.81
CA HIS A 7 6.97 11.36 16.99
C HIS A 7 6.53 9.96 16.53
N LEU A 8 5.22 9.73 16.35
CA LEU A 8 4.67 8.42 15.95
C LEU A 8 4.59 8.24 14.42
N LEU A 9 4.47 9.36 13.69
CA LEU A 9 4.66 9.38 12.23
C LEU A 9 6.00 10.05 11.95
N PRO A 10 6.84 9.50 11.04
CA PRO A 10 8.04 10.19 10.59
C PRO A 10 7.69 11.57 10.01
N LYS A 11 8.60 12.53 10.14
CA LYS A 11 8.35 13.90 9.64
C LYS A 11 8.37 13.91 8.11
N ALA A 12 7.24 14.26 7.52
CA ALA A 12 7.19 14.62 6.11
C ALA A 12 7.91 15.97 5.86
N PRO A 13 8.27 16.27 4.60
CA PRO A 13 8.72 17.60 4.24
C PRO A 13 7.74 18.67 4.72
N SER A 14 8.25 19.81 5.19
CA SER A 14 7.45 20.90 5.75
C SER A 14 6.25 21.24 4.86
N GLY A 15 5.05 21.22 5.44
CA GLY A 15 3.79 21.58 4.76
C GLY A 15 3.17 20.48 3.91
N CYS A 16 3.77 19.30 3.79
CA CYS A 16 3.22 18.17 3.04
C CYS A 16 2.76 17.06 4.00
N PRO A 17 1.64 16.35 3.74
CA PRO A 17 1.31 15.15 4.48
C PRO A 17 2.34 14.05 4.25
N TYR A 18 2.52 13.13 5.20
CA TYR A 18 3.31 11.92 5.01
C TYR A 18 2.60 11.01 4.00
N LEU A 19 3.35 10.54 2.98
CA LEU A 19 2.80 9.80 1.84
C LEU A 19 3.34 8.37 1.83
N LEU A 20 2.44 7.40 1.94
CA LEU A 20 2.78 5.98 1.95
C LEU A 20 2.31 5.27 0.67
N LEU A 21 3.19 4.44 0.10
CA LEU A 21 2.80 3.49 -0.94
C LEU A 21 2.15 2.28 -0.29
N ALA A 22 0.89 2.01 -0.63
CA ALA A 22 0.10 0.91 -0.07
C ALA A 22 0.60 -0.48 -0.50
N PRO A 23 0.49 -1.48 0.36
CA PRO A 23 0.60 -2.88 -0.05
C PRO A 23 -0.56 -3.26 -0.96
N MET A 24 -0.27 -3.94 -2.07
CA MET A 24 -1.28 -4.39 -3.04
C MET A 24 -0.95 -5.81 -3.49
N GLU A 25 -1.67 -6.78 -2.93
CA GLU A 25 -1.50 -8.20 -3.28
C GLU A 25 -1.64 -8.44 -4.79
N GLY A 26 -0.67 -9.13 -5.36
CA GLY A 26 -0.64 -9.47 -6.78
C GLY A 26 -0.26 -8.34 -7.74
N VAL A 27 -0.16 -7.10 -7.25
CA VAL A 27 0.22 -5.91 -8.05
C VAL A 27 1.46 -5.25 -7.48
N GLY A 28 1.48 -5.01 -6.16
CA GLY A 28 2.51 -4.25 -5.46
C GLY A 28 3.73 -5.06 -5.07
N ASP A 29 4.16 -6.00 -5.91
CA ASP A 29 5.34 -6.83 -5.67
C ASP A 29 6.66 -6.03 -5.72
N ARG A 30 7.77 -6.70 -5.45
CA ARG A 30 9.11 -6.10 -5.45
C ARG A 30 9.41 -5.33 -6.75
N ALA A 31 9.08 -5.92 -7.90
CA ALA A 31 9.35 -5.29 -9.20
C ALA A 31 8.58 -3.97 -9.34
N PHE A 32 7.31 -3.98 -8.94
CA PHE A 32 6.47 -2.78 -8.98
C PHE A 32 6.94 -1.72 -7.97
N ARG A 33 7.27 -2.09 -6.71
CA ARG A 33 7.78 -1.13 -5.72
C ARG A 33 9.07 -0.46 -6.18
N LYS A 34 10.02 -1.23 -6.75
CA LYS A 34 11.26 -0.69 -7.31
C LYS A 34 11.02 0.22 -8.51
N ALA A 35 10.08 -0.16 -9.38
CA ALA A 35 9.68 0.68 -10.52
C ALA A 35 9.14 2.03 -10.05
N LEU A 36 8.20 2.05 -9.09
CA LEU A 36 7.69 3.30 -8.54
C LEU A 36 8.75 4.08 -7.76
N ALA A 37 9.63 3.39 -7.03
CA ALA A 37 10.73 4.04 -6.30
C ALA A 37 11.72 4.75 -7.26
N SER A 38 11.85 4.30 -8.52
CA SER A 38 12.67 5.00 -9.52
C SER A 38 12.10 6.36 -9.93
N ILE A 39 10.79 6.57 -9.76
CA ILE A 39 10.15 7.89 -9.85
C ILE A 39 10.19 8.57 -8.48
N GLY A 40 9.80 7.86 -7.42
CA GLY A 40 9.81 8.36 -6.05
C GLY A 40 8.58 9.18 -5.67
N GLY A 41 8.77 10.12 -4.74
CA GLY A 41 7.71 11.04 -4.29
C GLY A 41 6.96 10.56 -3.05
N PHE A 42 7.01 9.29 -2.65
CA PHE A 42 6.49 8.79 -1.38
C PHE A 42 7.58 8.71 -0.30
N ASP A 43 7.17 8.74 0.95
CA ASP A 43 8.08 8.74 2.10
C ASP A 43 8.44 7.35 2.57
N GLU A 44 7.52 6.40 2.40
CA GLU A 44 7.65 5.02 2.83
C GLU A 44 6.79 4.11 1.95
N ALA A 45 7.22 2.86 1.80
CA ALA A 45 6.42 1.80 1.20
C ALA A 45 6.15 0.68 2.21
N VAL A 46 5.10 -0.11 1.95
CA VAL A 46 4.77 -1.31 2.72
C VAL A 46 4.82 -2.51 1.77
N THR A 47 5.43 -3.63 2.22
CA THR A 47 5.48 -4.86 1.42
C THR A 47 4.09 -5.46 1.24
N GLU A 48 3.92 -6.31 0.23
CA GLU A 48 2.83 -7.29 0.26
C GLU A 48 2.92 -8.08 1.57
N PHE A 49 1.77 -8.55 2.08
CA PHE A 49 1.80 -9.24 3.36
C PHE A 49 2.54 -10.58 3.29
N ILE A 50 3.33 -10.85 4.32
CA ILE A 50 3.89 -12.17 4.56
C ILE A 50 2.85 -12.95 5.36
N SER A 51 2.29 -14.00 4.76
CA SER A 51 1.31 -14.86 5.43
C SER A 51 1.99 -15.72 6.50
N VAL A 52 1.42 -15.73 7.72
CA VAL A 52 1.90 -16.49 8.89
C VAL A 52 0.85 -17.56 9.25
N PRO A 53 0.86 -18.73 8.60
CA PRO A 53 -0.07 -19.82 8.90
C PRO A 53 0.25 -20.49 10.25
N ALA A 54 -0.72 -21.24 10.80
CA ALA A 54 -0.62 -21.88 12.13
C ALA A 54 0.64 -22.75 12.35
N ASN A 55 1.23 -23.31 11.28
CA ASN A 55 2.45 -24.14 11.35
C ASN A 55 3.65 -23.44 10.72
N ALA A 56 3.72 -22.10 10.81
CA ALA A 56 4.74 -21.32 10.13
C ALA A 56 6.15 -21.55 10.71
N HIS A 57 7.10 -21.80 9.84
CA HIS A 57 8.51 -21.68 10.18
C HIS A 57 8.96 -20.22 9.88
N VAL A 58 8.76 -19.33 10.85
CA VAL A 58 8.86 -17.87 10.69
C VAL A 58 10.21 -17.41 10.14
N ALA A 59 11.33 -18.03 10.54
CA ALA A 59 12.65 -17.69 10.02
C ALA A 59 12.80 -17.97 8.51
N SER A 60 12.11 -18.98 7.98
CA SER A 60 12.06 -19.23 6.54
C SER A 60 11.18 -18.21 5.81
N LEU A 61 10.03 -17.88 6.38
CA LEU A 61 9.12 -16.87 5.79
C LEU A 61 9.77 -15.50 5.75
N ALA A 62 10.51 -15.12 6.80
CA ALA A 62 11.19 -13.84 6.87
C ALA A 62 12.26 -13.65 5.77
N LYS A 63 12.74 -14.71 5.13
CA LYS A 63 13.76 -14.61 4.05
C LYS A 63 13.32 -13.80 2.85
N VAL A 64 12.02 -13.68 2.59
CA VAL A 64 11.50 -12.89 1.46
C VAL A 64 11.64 -11.39 1.66
N TYR A 65 11.82 -10.95 2.91
CA TYR A 65 11.97 -9.55 3.24
C TYR A 65 13.41 -9.08 3.13
N GLU A 66 13.61 -7.90 2.52
CA GLU A 66 14.88 -7.21 2.37
C GLU A 66 14.73 -5.74 2.74
N SER A 67 15.28 -5.33 3.88
CA SER A 67 15.12 -3.96 4.40
C SER A 67 15.70 -2.87 3.49
N LYS A 68 16.71 -3.19 2.68
CA LYS A 68 17.38 -2.27 1.75
C LYS A 68 16.80 -2.30 0.33
N GLU A 69 15.68 -3.01 0.10
CA GLU A 69 15.07 -3.15 -1.24
C GLU A 69 14.86 -1.81 -1.95
N LEU A 70 14.41 -0.79 -1.22
CA LEU A 70 14.08 0.54 -1.77
C LEU A 70 15.01 1.66 -1.26
N SER A 71 16.15 1.31 -0.64
CA SER A 71 17.05 2.33 -0.05
C SER A 71 17.29 3.51 -1.01
N PRO A 72 17.19 4.77 -0.56
CA PRO A 72 17.04 5.21 0.84
C PRO A 72 15.58 5.25 1.37
N ILE A 73 14.58 4.87 0.57
CA ILE A 73 13.17 4.88 1.00
C ILE A 73 12.93 3.72 1.99
N PRO A 74 12.37 3.98 3.20
CA PRO A 74 12.03 2.94 4.15
C PRO A 74 10.98 1.97 3.57
N LEU A 75 11.12 0.68 3.89
CA LEU A 75 10.19 -0.37 3.51
C LEU A 75 9.69 -1.08 4.76
N ALA A 76 8.45 -0.81 5.17
CA ALA A 76 7.81 -1.52 6.28
C ALA A 76 7.45 -2.95 5.86
N ALA A 77 7.62 -3.90 6.79
CA ALA A 77 7.25 -5.29 6.57
C ALA A 77 5.80 -5.52 7.01
N GLN A 78 4.92 -5.93 6.09
CA GLN A 78 3.54 -6.28 6.45
C GLN A 78 3.42 -7.78 6.71
N ILE A 79 2.79 -8.13 7.83
CA ILE A 79 2.51 -9.50 8.25
C ILE A 79 1.01 -9.75 8.37
N MET A 80 0.58 -10.99 8.14
CA MET A 80 -0.80 -11.38 8.20
C MET A 80 -0.94 -12.80 8.76
N GLY A 81 -1.66 -12.92 9.85
CA GLY A 81 -1.93 -14.18 10.53
C GLY A 81 -2.98 -13.98 11.61
N ALA A 82 -3.34 -15.08 12.27
CA ALA A 82 -4.29 -15.08 13.37
C ALA A 82 -3.65 -15.46 14.72
N ASP A 83 -2.60 -16.28 14.73
CA ASP A 83 -1.97 -16.74 15.96
C ASP A 83 -1.08 -15.64 16.57
N PRO A 84 -1.38 -15.15 17.80
CA PRO A 84 -0.62 -14.06 18.42
C PRO A 84 0.87 -14.37 18.64
N LEU A 85 1.21 -15.62 19.00
CA LEU A 85 2.59 -16.02 19.28
C LEU A 85 3.42 -16.15 18.00
N LEU A 86 2.84 -16.70 16.95
CA LEU A 86 3.50 -16.79 15.64
C LEU A 86 3.66 -15.40 15.00
N MET A 87 2.66 -14.54 15.13
CA MET A 87 2.74 -13.15 14.65
C MET A 87 3.83 -12.36 15.40
N ALA A 88 3.92 -12.51 16.72
CA ALA A 88 4.97 -11.93 17.54
C ALA A 88 6.37 -12.47 17.15
N SER A 89 6.48 -13.77 16.93
CA SER A 89 7.74 -14.41 16.50
C SER A 89 8.17 -13.92 15.11
N MET A 90 7.22 -13.76 14.18
CA MET A 90 7.48 -13.25 12.83
C MET A 90 7.96 -11.79 12.86
N ALA A 91 7.34 -10.96 13.71
CA ALA A 91 7.77 -9.59 13.90
C ALA A 91 9.21 -9.48 14.39
N LYS A 92 9.62 -10.33 15.35
CA LYS A 92 11.02 -10.42 15.83
C LYS A 92 12.00 -10.78 14.72
N GLU A 93 11.66 -11.74 13.88
CA GLU A 93 12.54 -12.13 12.76
C GLU A 93 12.70 -11.01 11.75
N LEU A 94 11.64 -10.25 11.47
CA LEU A 94 11.68 -9.10 10.57
C LEU A 94 12.46 -7.91 11.17
N GLU A 95 12.32 -7.66 12.47
CA GLU A 95 13.13 -6.66 13.20
C GLU A 95 14.62 -7.00 13.10
N LYS A 96 15.02 -8.27 13.36
CA LYS A 96 16.40 -8.73 13.17
C LYS A 96 16.94 -8.52 11.75
N LYS A 97 16.05 -8.56 10.75
CA LYS A 97 16.38 -8.27 9.35
C LYS A 97 16.42 -6.77 9.02
N GLY A 98 16.24 -5.92 10.01
CA GLY A 98 16.31 -4.47 9.87
C GLY A 98 15.03 -3.82 9.32
N ALA A 99 13.88 -4.44 9.55
CA ALA A 99 12.60 -3.77 9.24
C ALA A 99 12.47 -2.49 10.08
N PRO A 100 12.20 -1.32 9.46
CA PRO A 100 12.03 -0.08 10.20
C PRO A 100 10.69 -0.04 10.96
N ARG A 101 9.72 -0.86 10.54
CA ARG A 101 8.38 -0.93 11.10
C ARG A 101 7.71 -2.25 10.72
N ILE A 102 6.87 -2.77 11.61
CA ILE A 102 5.96 -3.89 11.31
C ILE A 102 4.56 -3.33 11.08
N ASP A 103 3.89 -3.81 10.03
CA ASP A 103 2.49 -3.47 9.74
C ASP A 103 1.63 -4.73 9.78
N ILE A 104 0.54 -4.71 10.55
CA ILE A 104 -0.38 -5.85 10.68
C ILE A 104 -1.51 -5.68 9.67
N ASN A 105 -1.73 -6.69 8.83
CA ASN A 105 -2.82 -6.69 7.87
C ASN A 105 -4.13 -7.18 8.50
N CYS A 106 -5.07 -6.26 8.70
CA CYS A 106 -6.45 -6.53 9.11
C CYS A 106 -7.45 -6.10 8.01
N GLY A 107 -7.04 -6.15 6.73
CA GLY A 107 -7.86 -5.65 5.64
C GLY A 107 -7.96 -6.56 4.41
N CYS A 108 -7.16 -7.63 4.30
CA CYS A 108 -7.24 -8.55 3.16
C CYS A 108 -8.62 -9.21 3.08
N PRO A 109 -9.36 -9.05 1.94
CA PRO A 109 -10.71 -9.58 1.81
C PRO A 109 -10.76 -11.01 1.24
N SER A 110 -9.62 -11.60 0.90
CA SER A 110 -9.54 -12.92 0.26
C SER A 110 -10.21 -14.00 1.12
N ASN A 111 -11.10 -14.79 0.53
CA ASN A 111 -11.80 -15.88 1.23
C ASN A 111 -10.81 -16.96 1.74
N THR A 112 -9.73 -17.23 1.02
CA THR A 112 -8.67 -18.15 1.47
C THR A 112 -8.00 -17.66 2.74
N VAL A 113 -7.81 -16.35 2.89
CA VAL A 113 -7.21 -15.71 4.06
C VAL A 113 -8.20 -15.67 5.22
N THR A 114 -9.39 -15.17 4.96
CA THR A 114 -10.42 -15.00 5.99
C THR A 114 -10.94 -16.34 6.52
N GLY A 115 -10.95 -17.39 5.70
CA GLY A 115 -11.28 -18.75 6.13
C GLY A 115 -10.28 -19.34 7.14
N ARG A 116 -9.10 -18.73 7.27
CA ARG A 116 -8.07 -19.09 8.28
C ARG A 116 -8.05 -18.12 9.48
N GLY A 117 -9.05 -17.28 9.64
CA GLY A 117 -9.17 -16.31 10.73
C GLY A 117 -8.26 -15.08 10.61
N ALA A 118 -7.51 -14.92 9.50
CA ALA A 118 -6.56 -13.83 9.30
C ALA A 118 -7.11 -12.68 8.45
N GLY A 119 -6.35 -11.60 8.33
CA GLY A 119 -6.72 -10.43 7.54
C GLY A 119 -7.97 -9.76 8.09
N SER A 120 -8.97 -9.49 7.23
CA SER A 120 -10.21 -8.83 7.66
C SER A 120 -11.07 -9.65 8.63
N SER A 121 -10.81 -10.96 8.80
CA SER A 121 -11.52 -11.78 9.81
C SER A 121 -11.27 -11.33 11.23
N LEU A 122 -10.12 -10.71 11.52
CA LEU A 122 -9.81 -10.17 12.84
C LEU A 122 -10.82 -9.08 13.25
N LEU A 123 -11.46 -8.43 12.28
CA LEU A 123 -12.47 -7.39 12.52
C LEU A 123 -13.83 -7.92 13.04
N LYS A 124 -14.00 -9.24 13.12
CA LYS A 124 -15.18 -9.87 13.71
C LYS A 124 -15.14 -9.92 15.23
N ASP A 125 -13.95 -9.79 15.81
CA ASP A 125 -13.73 -9.88 17.25
C ASP A 125 -12.68 -8.84 17.68
N PRO A 126 -13.11 -7.67 18.18
CA PRO A 126 -12.22 -6.61 18.65
C PRO A 126 -11.27 -7.07 19.76
N SER A 127 -11.71 -7.97 20.64
CA SER A 127 -10.85 -8.49 21.71
C SER A 127 -9.72 -9.33 21.15
N TYR A 128 -9.99 -10.16 20.15
CA TYR A 128 -8.98 -10.97 19.50
C TYR A 128 -8.04 -10.14 18.63
N LEU A 129 -8.55 -9.11 17.96
CA LEU A 129 -7.74 -8.11 17.27
C LEU A 129 -6.73 -7.46 18.23
N TYR A 130 -7.21 -7.06 19.42
CA TYR A 130 -6.35 -6.51 20.47
C TYR A 130 -5.26 -7.50 20.89
N GLU A 131 -5.60 -8.76 21.17
CA GLU A 131 -4.64 -9.80 21.60
C GLU A 131 -3.52 -10.01 20.56
N VAL A 132 -3.88 -10.16 19.28
CA VAL A 132 -2.92 -10.32 18.19
C VAL A 132 -2.00 -9.10 18.08
N ALA A 133 -2.58 -7.91 18.06
CA ALA A 133 -1.81 -6.68 17.93
C ALA A 133 -0.91 -6.43 19.15
N LYS A 134 -1.43 -6.65 20.36
CA LYS A 134 -0.69 -6.52 21.62
C LYS A 134 0.51 -7.46 21.69
N ALA A 135 0.34 -8.70 21.25
CA ALA A 135 1.43 -9.67 21.20
C ALA A 135 2.55 -9.22 20.25
N VAL A 136 2.21 -8.65 19.09
CA VAL A 136 3.19 -8.11 18.14
C VAL A 136 3.89 -6.88 18.70
N VAL A 137 3.14 -5.93 19.27
CA VAL A 137 3.70 -4.71 19.91
C VAL A 137 4.66 -5.06 21.03
N GLY A 138 4.29 -6.01 21.89
CA GLY A 138 5.14 -6.45 23.02
C GLY A 138 6.38 -7.25 22.60
N ALA A 139 6.48 -7.67 21.35
CA ALA A 139 7.56 -8.53 20.87
C ALA A 139 8.76 -7.78 20.29
N VAL A 140 8.58 -6.54 19.82
CA VAL A 140 9.59 -5.76 19.09
C VAL A 140 9.81 -4.38 19.69
N SER A 141 10.95 -3.78 19.42
CA SER A 141 11.29 -2.42 19.83
C SER A 141 10.97 -1.35 18.78
N ILE A 142 10.77 -1.79 17.53
CA ILE A 142 10.42 -0.93 16.40
C ILE A 142 8.90 -0.63 16.39
N PRO A 143 8.45 0.46 15.73
CA PRO A 143 7.04 0.78 15.62
C PRO A 143 6.22 -0.37 15.02
N VAL A 144 5.03 -0.59 15.56
CA VAL A 144 4.02 -1.51 15.00
C VAL A 144 2.79 -0.70 14.60
N THR A 145 2.20 -1.01 13.45
CA THR A 145 1.02 -0.34 12.91
C THR A 145 -0.01 -1.36 12.43
N ILE A 146 -1.23 -0.91 12.22
CA ILE A 146 -2.31 -1.74 11.66
C ILE A 146 -2.84 -1.09 10.39
N LYS A 147 -2.99 -1.90 9.33
CA LYS A 147 -3.77 -1.54 8.16
C LYS A 147 -5.07 -2.33 8.16
N MET A 148 -6.20 -1.63 8.32
CA MET A 148 -7.51 -2.26 8.50
C MET A 148 -8.58 -1.71 7.57
N ARG A 149 -9.67 -2.47 7.45
CA ARG A 149 -10.94 -2.04 6.86
C ARG A 149 -11.89 -1.54 7.95
N SER A 150 -13.05 -0.96 7.53
CA SER A 150 -14.07 -0.46 8.45
C SER A 150 -14.95 -1.55 9.07
N GLY A 151 -14.74 -2.80 8.69
CA GLY A 151 -15.46 -3.96 9.23
C GLY A 151 -15.37 -5.18 8.31
N TYR A 152 -15.97 -6.27 8.74
CA TYR A 152 -16.02 -7.50 7.95
C TYR A 152 -17.29 -7.52 7.08
N GLU A 153 -18.45 -7.79 7.66
CA GLU A 153 -19.74 -7.79 6.95
C GLU A 153 -20.30 -6.38 6.85
N ASP A 154 -20.32 -5.68 7.95
CA ASP A 154 -20.81 -4.32 8.11
C ASP A 154 -19.88 -3.50 9.01
N THR A 155 -20.35 -2.38 9.51
CA THR A 155 -19.60 -1.45 10.38
C THR A 155 -20.08 -1.47 11.83
N SER A 156 -20.83 -2.47 12.27
CA SER A 156 -21.38 -2.56 13.63
C SER A 156 -20.31 -2.56 14.72
N LEU A 157 -19.16 -3.21 14.45
CA LEU A 157 -18.00 -3.28 15.34
C LEU A 157 -16.90 -2.27 14.99
N PHE A 158 -17.23 -1.22 14.22
CA PHE A 158 -16.20 -0.29 13.71
C PHE A 158 -15.48 0.45 14.84
N GLN A 159 -16.22 1.01 15.79
CA GLN A 159 -15.65 1.79 16.88
C GLN A 159 -14.83 0.89 17.81
N GLU A 160 -15.35 -0.26 18.17
CA GLU A 160 -14.67 -1.24 19.01
C GLU A 160 -13.35 -1.71 18.39
N ASN A 161 -13.34 -1.99 17.08
CA ASN A 161 -12.13 -2.38 16.36
C ASN A 161 -11.07 -1.25 16.34
N ILE A 162 -11.48 -0.01 16.12
CA ILE A 162 -10.59 1.17 16.12
C ILE A 162 -9.96 1.37 17.51
N LEU A 163 -10.78 1.27 18.57
CA LEU A 163 -10.30 1.43 19.95
C LEU A 163 -9.41 0.25 20.36
N ALA A 164 -9.80 -0.99 20.07
CA ALA A 164 -8.97 -2.18 20.33
C ALA A 164 -7.59 -2.09 19.64
N ALA A 165 -7.55 -1.62 18.40
CA ALA A 165 -6.31 -1.39 17.70
C ALA A 165 -5.45 -0.33 18.42
N GLN A 166 -6.00 0.81 18.82
CA GLN A 166 -5.27 1.83 19.56
C GLN A 166 -4.77 1.34 20.92
N GLU A 167 -5.62 0.67 21.70
CA GLU A 167 -5.31 0.17 23.04
C GLU A 167 -4.23 -0.92 23.03
N SER A 168 -4.05 -1.63 21.92
CA SER A 168 -2.97 -2.59 21.74
C SER A 168 -1.58 -1.94 21.77
N GLY A 169 -1.49 -0.61 21.59
CA GLY A 169 -0.26 0.17 21.63
C GLY A 169 0.41 0.35 20.26
N VAL A 170 -0.33 0.20 19.15
CA VAL A 170 0.20 0.50 17.81
C VAL A 170 0.47 1.99 17.63
N SER A 171 1.49 2.31 16.83
CA SER A 171 1.95 3.69 16.61
C SER A 171 0.99 4.53 15.79
N PHE A 172 0.32 3.93 14.80
CA PHE A 172 -0.74 4.55 14.00
C PHE A 172 -1.62 3.49 13.32
N ILE A 173 -2.78 3.93 12.84
CA ILE A 173 -3.72 3.09 12.09
C ILE A 173 -3.84 3.62 10.67
N THR A 174 -3.82 2.72 9.68
CA THR A 174 -4.22 3.02 8.29
C THR A 174 -5.63 2.47 8.06
N LEU A 175 -6.58 3.34 7.76
CA LEU A 175 -7.98 2.95 7.57
C LEU A 175 -8.38 3.02 6.08
N HIS A 176 -8.80 1.86 5.54
CA HIS A 176 -9.52 1.77 4.28
C HIS A 176 -11.02 1.69 4.58
N PRO A 177 -11.82 2.73 4.31
CA PRO A 177 -13.19 2.86 4.81
C PRO A 177 -14.21 2.09 3.96
N ARG A 178 -13.95 0.81 3.76
CA ARG A 178 -14.83 -0.20 3.18
C ARG A 178 -14.83 -1.43 4.06
N THR A 179 -15.94 -2.14 4.15
CA THR A 179 -15.97 -3.47 4.76
C THR A 179 -15.34 -4.52 3.83
N LYS A 180 -15.15 -5.74 4.32
CA LYS A 180 -14.71 -6.86 3.47
C LYS A 180 -15.73 -7.12 2.34
N ILE A 181 -17.02 -7.02 2.65
CA ILE A 181 -18.10 -7.27 1.69
C ILE A 181 -18.18 -6.19 0.61
N ASP A 182 -17.94 -4.93 0.94
CA ASP A 182 -17.88 -3.83 -0.04
C ASP A 182 -16.78 -4.05 -1.10
N GLY A 183 -15.77 -4.86 -0.80
CA GLY A 183 -14.66 -5.13 -1.70
C GLY A 183 -13.92 -3.86 -2.12
N TYR A 184 -14.06 -3.48 -3.39
CA TYR A 184 -13.50 -2.25 -3.98
C TYR A 184 -14.57 -1.40 -4.68
N THR A 185 -15.85 -1.64 -4.41
CA THR A 185 -16.96 -0.88 -4.99
C THR A 185 -16.90 0.58 -4.56
N PRO A 186 -16.87 1.54 -5.50
CA PRO A 186 -16.89 2.96 -5.16
C PRO A 186 -18.29 3.43 -4.72
N PRO A 187 -18.37 4.51 -3.93
CA PRO A 187 -17.27 5.29 -3.35
C PRO A 187 -16.77 4.71 -2.02
N ALA A 188 -15.52 5.05 -1.64
CA ALA A 188 -15.03 4.83 -0.29
C ALA A 188 -15.74 5.77 0.69
N ARG A 189 -16.18 5.25 1.84
CA ARG A 189 -16.95 6.01 2.85
C ARG A 189 -16.00 6.84 3.74
N TRP A 190 -15.52 7.96 3.23
CA TRP A 190 -14.54 8.82 3.94
C TRP A 190 -15.07 9.41 5.25
N ASP A 191 -16.38 9.48 5.46
CA ASP A 191 -17.01 9.79 6.73
C ASP A 191 -16.52 8.87 7.86
N LEU A 192 -16.29 7.59 7.60
CA LEU A 192 -15.73 6.65 8.58
C LEU A 192 -14.28 6.99 8.97
N ILE A 193 -13.47 7.57 8.06
CA ILE A 193 -12.14 8.08 8.42
C ILE A 193 -12.29 9.31 9.34
N GLN A 194 -13.23 10.20 9.05
CA GLN A 194 -13.53 11.36 9.88
C GLN A 194 -13.99 10.93 11.28
N ASP A 195 -14.84 9.92 11.39
CA ASP A 195 -15.33 9.41 12.66
C ASP A 195 -14.22 8.71 13.46
N ALA A 196 -13.39 7.88 12.80
CA ALA A 196 -12.20 7.31 13.43
C ALA A 196 -11.24 8.39 13.96
N LYS A 197 -11.05 9.49 13.22
CA LYS A 197 -10.19 10.60 13.65
C LYS A 197 -10.67 11.31 14.92
N LYS A 198 -11.97 11.31 15.16
CA LYS A 198 -12.56 11.84 16.42
C LYS A 198 -12.32 10.94 17.63
N LEU A 199 -12.25 9.61 17.40
CA LEU A 199 -12.07 8.61 18.45
C LEU A 199 -10.61 8.39 18.83
N LEU A 200 -9.69 8.51 17.84
CA LEU A 200 -8.29 8.18 18.02
C LEU A 200 -7.48 9.32 18.65
N THR A 201 -6.59 8.96 19.54
CA THR A 201 -5.52 9.83 20.09
C THR A 201 -4.18 9.59 19.39
N ILE A 202 -4.03 8.49 18.63
CA ILE A 202 -2.86 8.21 17.78
C ILE A 202 -3.10 8.68 16.35
N PRO A 203 -2.04 8.82 15.51
CA PRO A 203 -2.20 9.23 14.11
C PRO A 203 -3.07 8.26 13.32
N LEU A 204 -3.84 8.83 12.37
CA LEU A 204 -4.68 8.11 11.43
C LEU A 204 -4.23 8.40 9.99
N VAL A 205 -3.92 7.34 9.24
CA VAL A 205 -3.59 7.39 7.82
C VAL A 205 -4.83 7.09 6.99
N GLY A 206 -5.24 8.04 6.16
CA GLY A 206 -6.37 7.88 5.25
C GLY A 206 -5.99 7.07 4.01
N ASN A 207 -6.85 6.10 3.65
CA ASN A 207 -6.67 5.28 2.46
C ASN A 207 -8.01 5.06 1.75
N GLY A 208 -8.00 4.94 0.43
CA GLY A 208 -9.18 4.63 -0.39
C GLY A 208 -9.56 5.75 -1.36
N ASP A 209 -9.66 5.39 -2.65
CA ASP A 209 -10.06 6.22 -3.78
C ASP A 209 -9.24 7.52 -3.97
N ILE A 210 -7.98 7.50 -3.55
CA ILE A 210 -7.03 8.58 -3.85
C ILE A 210 -6.43 8.28 -5.22
N THR A 211 -6.91 8.97 -6.27
CA THR A 211 -6.52 8.75 -7.67
C THR A 211 -6.00 10.02 -8.35
N SER A 212 -6.12 11.17 -7.70
CA SER A 212 -5.64 12.47 -8.19
C SER A 212 -5.24 13.37 -7.02
N VAL A 213 -4.64 14.52 -7.33
CA VAL A 213 -4.32 15.56 -6.34
C VAL A 213 -5.59 16.08 -5.67
N GLU A 214 -6.66 16.30 -6.43
CA GLU A 214 -7.95 16.79 -5.95
C GLU A 214 -8.56 15.81 -4.94
N THR A 215 -8.52 14.49 -5.23
CA THR A 215 -9.03 13.47 -4.30
C THR A 215 -8.19 13.36 -3.03
N ALA A 216 -6.86 13.57 -3.12
CA ALA A 216 -5.99 13.62 -1.96
C ALA A 216 -6.32 14.80 -1.04
N ILE A 217 -6.52 15.99 -1.63
CA ILE A 217 -6.90 17.21 -0.91
C ILE A 217 -8.28 17.05 -0.29
N ALA A 218 -9.26 16.55 -1.05
CA ALA A 218 -10.63 16.36 -0.59
C ALA A 218 -10.70 15.41 0.61
N LEU A 219 -9.93 14.30 0.58
CA LEU A 219 -9.86 13.36 1.69
C LEU A 219 -9.27 14.03 2.93
N LEU A 220 -8.11 14.71 2.82
CA LEU A 220 -7.49 15.41 3.94
C LEU A 220 -8.41 16.47 4.53
N THR A 221 -9.03 17.29 3.68
CA THR A 221 -9.94 18.37 4.11
C THR A 221 -11.17 17.82 4.81
N LYS A 222 -11.78 16.75 4.27
CA LYS A 222 -12.97 16.15 4.84
C LYS A 222 -12.69 15.44 6.16
N THR A 223 -11.57 14.73 6.26
CA THR A 223 -11.36 13.78 7.35
C THR A 223 -10.39 14.26 8.42
N ASN A 224 -9.57 15.24 8.11
CA ASN A 224 -8.47 15.73 8.95
C ASN A 224 -7.51 14.61 9.39
N CYS A 225 -7.34 13.56 8.57
CA CYS A 225 -6.37 12.52 8.82
C CYS A 225 -4.93 13.05 8.72
N ASP A 226 -3.97 12.38 9.35
CA ASP A 226 -2.62 12.88 9.56
C ASP A 226 -1.68 12.59 8.37
N ALA A 227 -2.03 11.58 7.57
CA ALA A 227 -1.23 11.10 6.44
C ALA A 227 -2.10 10.41 5.39
N LEU A 228 -1.52 10.11 4.23
CA LEU A 228 -2.20 9.43 3.13
C LEU A 228 -1.47 8.15 2.74
N MET A 229 -2.22 7.06 2.55
CA MET A 229 -1.73 5.85 1.92
C MET A 229 -2.39 5.65 0.55
N ILE A 230 -1.59 5.52 -0.51
CA ILE A 230 -2.07 5.47 -1.89
C ILE A 230 -1.73 4.11 -2.50
N GLY A 231 -2.74 3.42 -3.02
CA GLY A 231 -2.59 2.15 -3.73
C GLY A 231 -2.80 2.31 -5.23
N ARG A 232 -3.97 1.92 -5.73
CA ARG A 232 -4.30 1.90 -7.16
C ARG A 232 -4.06 3.23 -7.88
N GLY A 233 -4.24 4.36 -7.19
CA GLY A 233 -3.93 5.68 -7.76
C GLY A 233 -2.46 5.81 -8.19
N ALA A 234 -1.52 5.26 -7.43
CA ALA A 234 -0.11 5.25 -7.78
C ALA A 234 0.23 4.30 -8.95
N VAL A 235 -0.58 3.26 -9.17
CA VAL A 235 -0.45 2.38 -10.35
C VAL A 235 -0.99 3.07 -11.61
N MET A 236 -2.10 3.80 -11.45
CA MET A 236 -2.74 4.54 -12.56
C MET A 236 -1.91 5.76 -12.96
N ASN A 237 -1.32 6.44 -11.99
CA ASN A 237 -0.49 7.62 -12.20
C ASN A 237 0.79 7.52 -11.35
N PRO A 238 1.90 7.03 -11.90
CA PRO A 238 3.16 6.88 -11.18
C PRO A 238 3.75 8.20 -10.63
N PHE A 239 3.31 9.33 -11.16
CA PHE A 239 3.73 10.68 -10.74
C PHE A 239 2.86 11.28 -9.62
N LEU A 240 1.78 10.58 -9.20
CA LEU A 240 0.79 11.12 -8.28
C LEU A 240 1.39 11.63 -6.97
N PHE A 241 2.36 10.94 -6.41
CA PHE A 241 3.03 11.38 -5.17
C PHE A 241 3.76 12.71 -5.35
N HIS A 242 4.47 12.89 -6.45
CA HIS A 242 5.14 14.16 -6.76
C HIS A 242 4.15 15.29 -7.02
N GLN A 243 3.05 15.01 -7.70
CA GLN A 243 2.00 16.00 -7.96
C GLN A 243 1.33 16.45 -6.65
N ILE A 244 1.05 15.53 -5.72
CA ILE A 244 0.55 15.87 -4.39
C ILE A 244 1.58 16.74 -3.64
N ARG A 245 2.86 16.36 -3.63
CA ARG A 245 3.92 17.18 -3.01
C ARG A 245 4.03 18.56 -3.62
N SER A 246 3.98 18.65 -4.93
CA SER A 246 4.01 19.92 -5.68
C SER A 246 2.92 20.86 -5.18
N TYR A 247 1.68 20.37 -5.03
CA TYR A 247 0.57 21.16 -4.51
C TYR A 247 0.84 21.70 -3.10
N PHE A 248 1.26 20.85 -2.17
CA PHE A 248 1.45 21.26 -0.78
C PHE A 248 2.71 22.10 -0.55
N THR A 249 3.81 21.79 -1.25
CA THR A 249 5.07 22.52 -1.10
C THR A 249 5.18 23.77 -1.96
N LYS A 250 4.22 23.96 -2.89
CA LYS A 250 4.24 25.05 -3.89
C LYS A 250 5.48 25.02 -4.80
N LYS A 251 6.15 23.88 -4.91
CA LYS A 251 7.25 23.65 -5.84
C LYS A 251 6.72 22.96 -7.09
N SER A 252 6.95 23.56 -8.26
CA SER A 252 6.50 22.97 -9.52
C SER A 252 7.11 21.60 -9.75
N PHE A 253 6.31 20.67 -10.24
CA PHE A 253 6.74 19.36 -10.71
C PHE A 253 6.10 19.10 -12.08
N THR A 254 6.93 18.78 -13.06
CA THR A 254 6.46 18.40 -14.40
C THR A 254 6.86 16.93 -14.64
N PRO A 255 5.90 16.03 -14.83
CA PRO A 255 6.20 14.67 -15.26
C PRO A 255 7.01 14.66 -16.55
N ALA A 256 8.01 13.78 -16.64
CA ALA A 256 8.87 13.70 -17.79
C ALA A 256 8.94 12.27 -18.35
N TRP A 257 8.98 12.17 -19.67
CA TRP A 257 9.05 10.88 -20.38
C TRP A 257 10.21 9.97 -19.88
N PRO A 258 11.45 10.45 -19.70
CA PRO A 258 12.55 9.60 -19.23
C PRO A 258 12.28 8.93 -17.88
N GLN A 259 11.50 9.57 -17.00
CA GLN A 259 11.14 9.00 -15.70
C GLN A 259 10.16 7.83 -15.86
N LEU A 260 9.14 7.98 -16.72
CA LEU A 260 8.19 6.91 -16.99
C LEU A 260 8.87 5.72 -17.69
N GLU A 261 9.70 6.02 -18.68
CA GLU A 261 10.48 5.01 -19.40
C GLU A 261 11.37 4.21 -18.45
N LEU A 262 12.12 4.91 -17.56
CA LEU A 262 12.95 4.28 -16.53
C LEU A 262 12.11 3.40 -15.60
N CYS A 263 10.95 3.87 -15.17
CA CYS A 263 10.02 3.11 -14.32
C CYS A 263 9.63 1.79 -14.98
N LEU A 264 9.20 1.82 -16.24
CA LEU A 264 8.76 0.63 -16.97
C LEU A 264 9.92 -0.34 -17.26
N LYS A 265 11.08 0.17 -17.64
CA LYS A 265 12.31 -0.64 -17.82
C LYS A 265 12.75 -1.27 -16.49
N THR A 266 12.67 -0.52 -15.38
CA THR A 266 12.96 -1.04 -14.04
C THR A 266 11.97 -2.13 -13.67
N PHE A 267 10.67 -1.93 -13.92
CA PHE A 267 9.67 -2.96 -13.66
C PHE A 267 10.01 -4.28 -14.36
N LEU A 268 10.34 -4.24 -15.65
CA LEU A 268 10.72 -5.45 -16.40
C LEU A 268 12.00 -6.09 -15.87
N ARG A 269 13.02 -5.29 -15.56
CA ARG A 269 14.32 -5.77 -15.07
C ARG A 269 14.22 -6.47 -13.72
N GLU A 270 13.39 -5.94 -12.81
CA GLU A 270 13.25 -6.43 -11.44
C GLU A 270 12.26 -7.60 -11.29
N MET A 271 11.60 -8.01 -12.38
CA MET A 271 10.73 -9.20 -12.36
C MET A 271 11.56 -10.46 -12.04
N PRO A 272 11.00 -11.39 -11.24
CA PRO A 272 11.69 -12.64 -10.93
C PRO A 272 12.13 -13.39 -12.20
N MET A 273 13.38 -13.86 -12.22
CA MET A 273 13.93 -14.60 -13.38
C MET A 273 13.23 -15.95 -13.63
N GLN A 274 12.58 -16.49 -12.59
CA GLN A 274 11.81 -17.75 -12.67
C GLN A 274 10.48 -17.61 -13.42
N LEU A 275 10.01 -16.37 -13.63
CA LEU A 275 8.82 -16.14 -14.45
C LEU A 275 9.11 -16.43 -15.91
N SER A 276 8.23 -17.22 -16.53
CA SER A 276 8.26 -17.40 -17.98
C SER A 276 8.08 -16.08 -18.73
N GLU A 277 8.54 -15.99 -19.97
CA GLU A 277 8.36 -14.81 -20.82
C GLU A 277 6.88 -14.41 -20.94
N LYS A 278 5.99 -15.39 -21.13
CA LYS A 278 4.53 -15.18 -21.11
C LYS A 278 4.05 -14.58 -19.77
N GLY A 279 4.58 -15.05 -18.65
CA GLY A 279 4.27 -14.54 -17.33
C GLY A 279 4.73 -13.08 -17.14
N ARG A 280 5.93 -12.74 -17.63
CA ARG A 280 6.48 -11.38 -17.59
C ARG A 280 5.67 -10.42 -18.48
N ILE A 281 5.28 -10.84 -19.69
CA ILE A 281 4.38 -10.06 -20.55
C ILE A 281 3.01 -9.88 -19.87
N GLY A 282 2.48 -10.93 -19.23
CA GLY A 282 1.24 -10.85 -18.45
C GLY A 282 1.29 -9.78 -17.35
N LYS A 283 2.41 -9.70 -16.60
CA LYS A 283 2.62 -8.65 -15.58
C LYS A 283 2.73 -7.25 -16.20
N LEU A 284 3.41 -7.10 -17.32
CA LEU A 284 3.43 -5.83 -18.06
C LEU A 284 2.00 -5.42 -18.47
N LYS A 285 1.23 -6.33 -19.07
CA LYS A 285 -0.18 -6.08 -19.44
C LYS A 285 -1.04 -5.71 -18.21
N GLN A 286 -0.81 -6.35 -17.06
CA GLN A 286 -1.51 -6.03 -15.81
C GLN A 286 -1.20 -4.60 -15.37
N PHE A 287 0.06 -4.20 -15.28
CA PHE A 287 0.46 -2.84 -14.92
C PHE A 287 -0.15 -1.81 -15.90
N MET A 288 -0.01 -2.07 -17.19
CA MET A 288 -0.55 -1.20 -18.24
C MET A 288 -2.06 -1.06 -18.17
N SER A 289 -2.78 -2.11 -17.78
CA SER A 289 -4.24 -2.02 -17.66
C SER A 289 -4.69 -1.03 -16.59
N PHE A 290 -3.85 -0.71 -15.60
CA PHE A 290 -4.07 0.38 -14.66
C PHE A 290 -3.60 1.72 -15.22
N LEU A 291 -2.38 1.79 -15.73
CA LEU A 291 -1.77 3.00 -16.26
C LEU A 291 -2.64 3.64 -17.36
N PHE A 292 -3.18 2.84 -18.26
CA PHE A 292 -4.04 3.30 -19.35
C PHE A 292 -5.39 3.87 -18.89
N ARG A 293 -5.78 3.65 -17.63
CA ARG A 293 -6.99 4.25 -17.06
C ARG A 293 -6.82 5.69 -16.59
N SER A 294 -5.59 6.19 -16.54
CA SER A 294 -5.30 7.53 -16.07
C SER A 294 -5.72 8.63 -17.05
N ASN A 295 -5.85 8.29 -18.33
CA ASN A 295 -6.05 9.24 -19.40
C ASN A 295 -7.06 8.64 -20.43
N PRO A 296 -8.11 9.39 -20.84
CA PRO A 296 -9.08 8.91 -21.83
C PRO A 296 -8.46 8.46 -23.17
N VAL A 297 -7.45 9.19 -23.66
CA VAL A 297 -6.74 8.82 -24.90
C VAL A 297 -6.04 7.49 -24.78
N LEU A 298 -5.33 7.27 -23.67
CA LEU A 298 -4.68 5.98 -23.39
C LEU A 298 -5.70 4.85 -23.21
N LEU A 299 -6.86 5.15 -22.62
CA LEU A 299 -7.91 4.15 -22.44
C LEU A 299 -8.41 3.61 -23.79
N GLU A 300 -8.55 4.46 -24.78
CA GLU A 300 -8.90 4.06 -26.18
C GLU A 300 -7.80 3.15 -26.78
N LYS A 301 -6.53 3.47 -26.52
CA LYS A 301 -5.37 2.69 -27.00
C LYS A 301 -5.16 1.36 -26.25
N ARG A 302 -5.87 1.13 -25.17
CA ARG A 302 -5.71 -0.08 -24.35
C ARG A 302 -5.89 -1.37 -25.17
N GLN A 303 -6.81 -1.42 -26.12
CA GLN A 303 -7.05 -2.60 -26.95
C GLN A 303 -5.88 -2.86 -27.91
N GLU A 304 -5.25 -1.82 -28.45
CA GLU A 304 -4.06 -1.94 -29.30
C GLU A 304 -2.91 -2.57 -28.47
N MET A 305 -2.67 -2.05 -27.29
CA MET A 305 -1.66 -2.58 -26.37
C MET A 305 -1.89 -4.07 -26.03
N LEU A 306 -3.13 -4.46 -25.73
CA LEU A 306 -3.44 -5.84 -25.37
C LEU A 306 -3.23 -6.82 -26.53
N LYS A 307 -3.31 -6.32 -27.78
CA LYS A 307 -3.11 -7.08 -29.02
C LYS A 307 -1.65 -7.14 -29.49
N ILE A 308 -0.71 -6.44 -28.82
CA ILE A 308 0.71 -6.54 -29.16
C ILE A 308 1.10 -8.01 -29.14
N ASP A 309 1.47 -8.54 -30.31
CA ASP A 309 2.00 -9.89 -30.45
C ASP A 309 3.52 -9.85 -30.35
N ALA A 310 4.02 -10.17 -29.16
CA ALA A 310 5.43 -10.28 -28.89
C ALA A 310 5.67 -11.51 -28.01
N LYS A 311 6.67 -12.29 -28.36
CA LYS A 311 7.10 -13.47 -27.58
C LYS A 311 8.05 -13.07 -26.47
N GLU A 312 8.89 -12.06 -26.71
CA GLU A 312 9.89 -11.56 -25.78
C GLU A 312 9.38 -10.34 -25.01
N PRO A 313 9.53 -10.30 -23.68
CA PRO A 313 9.07 -9.17 -22.83
C PRO A 313 9.71 -7.84 -23.19
N ALA A 314 10.98 -7.83 -23.65
CA ALA A 314 11.67 -6.63 -24.08
C ALA A 314 11.02 -6.03 -25.33
N VAL A 315 10.76 -6.87 -26.35
CA VAL A 315 10.10 -6.45 -27.59
C VAL A 315 8.67 -5.94 -27.28
N PHE A 316 7.95 -6.62 -26.37
CA PHE A 316 6.65 -6.13 -25.92
C PHE A 316 6.74 -4.75 -25.30
N LEU A 317 7.73 -4.53 -24.41
CA LEU A 317 7.93 -3.25 -23.75
C LEU A 317 8.30 -2.15 -24.76
N ASP A 318 9.16 -2.44 -25.74
CA ASP A 318 9.56 -1.44 -26.73
C ASP A 318 8.36 -0.95 -27.57
N HIS A 319 7.49 -1.86 -28.02
CA HIS A 319 6.25 -1.47 -28.71
C HIS A 319 5.32 -0.65 -27.81
N LEU A 320 5.22 -1.02 -26.53
CA LEU A 320 4.43 -0.30 -25.55
C LEU A 320 4.95 1.11 -25.33
N LEU A 321 6.28 1.29 -25.22
CA LEU A 321 6.92 2.58 -25.02
C LEU A 321 6.66 3.53 -26.19
N LEU A 322 6.58 3.04 -27.43
CA LEU A 322 6.21 3.84 -28.59
C LEU A 322 4.79 4.41 -28.43
N ILE A 323 3.81 3.56 -28.11
CA ILE A 323 2.42 4.00 -27.89
C ILE A 323 2.34 5.02 -26.74
N LEU A 324 3.01 4.75 -25.61
CA LEU A 324 2.98 5.66 -24.46
C LEU A 324 3.63 7.00 -24.75
N LYS A 325 4.75 7.01 -25.48
CA LYS A 325 5.47 8.25 -25.82
C LYS A 325 4.61 9.23 -26.58
N ASP A 326 3.77 8.73 -27.46
CA ASP A 326 2.91 9.56 -28.32
C ASP A 326 1.68 10.10 -27.59
N TYR A 327 1.19 9.37 -26.55
CA TYR A 327 -0.14 9.66 -25.98
C TYR A 327 -0.17 9.92 -24.46
N TYR A 328 0.90 9.61 -23.72
CA TYR A 328 0.85 9.69 -22.25
C TYR A 328 0.77 11.14 -21.73
N PHE A 329 1.41 12.08 -22.42
CA PHE A 329 1.45 13.49 -22.05
C PHE A 329 0.58 14.38 -22.97
N SER A 330 -0.20 13.78 -23.89
CA SER A 330 -1.19 14.49 -24.70
C SER A 330 -2.55 14.60 -23.97
#